data_99f11be2b09a756dcc9dc2ad98225ffd
#
_entry.id   99f11be2b09a756dcc9dc2ad98225ffd
#
_cell.length_a   1.000
_cell.length_b   1.000
_cell.length_c   1.000
_cell.angle_alpha   90.00
_cell.angle_beta   90.00
_cell.angle_gamma   90.00
#
_symmetry.space_group_name_H-M   'P 1'
#
loop_
_entity.id
_entity.type
_entity.pdbx_description
1 polymer ?
#
loop_
_entity_poly.entity_id
_entity_poly.type
_entity_poly.pdbx_seq_one_letter_code
_entity_poly.pdbx_strand_id
1 'polypeptide(L)'
;LGGRTIVGEVVRDSGPDGLAAALPLTQCLVDLGLSIRRFKTGTPPRVNRRSVDFSKMQLQEGDGDAQPFSFSTQTQPENRAVCYLTSTTPETHAVIRANLDRSPLFSGVIEGVGPRYCPSIEDKVVRFADKERHLLFIEPMGLDTEELYIQGFSSSLPEEVQIKMLQA
;
A
#
# COMPACT_ATOMS: atom_id res chain seq x y z
N LEU A 1 -3.49 17.89 -3.39
CA LEU A 1 -4.50 18.75 -2.75
C LEU A 1 -4.62 18.34 -1.29
N GLY A 2 -4.52 19.25 -0.32
CA GLY A 2 -4.86 19.01 1.09
C GLY A 2 -4.54 17.63 1.67
N GLY A 3 -3.40 17.05 1.31
CA GLY A 3 -3.04 15.68 1.68
C GLY A 3 -2.82 15.54 3.18
N ARG A 4 -3.10 14.34 3.72
CA ARG A 4 -2.88 13.99 5.11
C ARG A 4 -2.37 12.57 5.19
N THR A 5 -1.27 12.36 5.89
CA THR A 5 -0.70 11.04 6.17
C THR A 5 -1.07 10.63 7.58
N ILE A 6 -1.57 9.40 7.73
CA ILE A 6 -2.04 8.87 9.01
C ILE A 6 -1.41 7.48 9.21
N VAL A 7 -0.67 7.32 10.32
CA VAL A 7 -0.04 6.05 10.72
C VAL A 7 -0.25 5.89 12.23
N GLY A 8 -1.14 5.01 12.62
CA GLY A 8 -1.59 4.90 14.00
C GLY A 8 -2.09 6.24 14.55
N GLU A 9 -1.53 6.66 15.63
CA GLU A 9 -1.88 7.91 16.32
C GLU A 9 -1.23 9.15 15.71
N VAL A 10 -0.31 8.96 14.74
CA VAL A 10 0.42 10.06 14.08
C VAL A 10 -0.35 10.56 12.87
N VAL A 11 -0.73 11.82 12.91
CA VAL A 11 -1.42 12.52 11.82
C VAL A 11 -0.56 13.71 11.39
N ARG A 12 -0.29 13.82 10.09
CA ARG A 12 0.49 14.92 9.51
C ARG A 12 -0.16 15.42 8.23
N ASP A 13 -0.29 16.74 8.10
CA ASP A 13 -0.62 17.34 6.81
C ASP A 13 0.62 17.29 5.92
N SER A 14 0.54 16.47 4.88
CA SER A 14 1.67 16.27 3.95
C SER A 14 1.17 15.91 2.55
N GLY A 15 2.00 16.20 1.56
CA GLY A 15 1.91 15.64 0.21
C GLY A 15 2.67 14.31 0.10
N PRO A 16 2.82 13.75 -1.09
CA PRO A 16 3.63 12.57 -1.33
C PRO A 16 5.11 12.84 -1.07
N ASP A 17 5.85 11.81 -0.71
CA ASP A 17 7.32 11.81 -0.59
C ASP A 17 7.89 12.96 0.29
N GLY A 18 7.20 13.28 1.38
CA GLY A 18 7.61 14.32 2.32
C GLY A 18 7.36 15.76 1.86
N LEU A 19 6.71 15.96 0.71
CA LEU A 19 6.33 17.28 0.25
C LEU A 19 5.21 17.89 1.12
N ALA A 20 5.08 19.21 1.10
CA ALA A 20 4.01 19.91 1.79
C ALA A 20 2.64 19.63 1.15
N ALA A 21 1.59 19.60 1.96
CA ALA A 21 0.22 19.53 1.46
C ALA A 21 -0.16 20.83 0.71
N ALA A 22 -0.77 20.70 -0.47
CA ALA A 22 -1.17 21.83 -1.31
C ALA A 22 -2.53 22.41 -0.85
N LEU A 23 -2.59 22.91 0.38
CA LEU A 23 -3.81 23.51 0.95
C LEU A 23 -4.30 24.75 0.20
N PRO A 24 -3.43 25.73 -0.18
CA PRO A 24 -3.87 26.92 -0.92
C PRO A 24 -4.48 26.57 -2.27
N LEU A 25 -3.95 25.54 -2.95
CA LEU A 25 -4.53 25.08 -4.22
C LEU A 25 -5.94 24.51 -4.02
N THR A 26 -6.18 23.78 -2.93
CA THR A 26 -7.52 23.29 -2.60
C THR A 26 -8.50 24.45 -2.43
N GLN A 27 -8.12 25.49 -1.69
CA GLN A 27 -8.96 26.67 -1.49
C GLN A 27 -9.23 27.40 -2.82
N CYS A 28 -8.20 27.60 -3.63
CA CYS A 28 -8.35 28.23 -4.94
C CYS A 28 -9.38 27.50 -5.84
N LEU A 29 -9.37 26.16 -5.84
CA LEU A 29 -10.35 25.38 -6.59
C LEU A 29 -11.78 25.54 -6.04
N VAL A 30 -11.93 25.61 -4.71
CA VAL A 30 -13.24 25.88 -4.07
C VAL A 30 -13.74 27.28 -4.47
N ASP A 31 -12.87 28.30 -4.43
CA ASP A 31 -13.20 29.70 -4.80
C ASP A 31 -13.60 29.80 -6.27
N LEU A 32 -13.08 28.94 -7.13
CA LEU A 32 -13.48 28.80 -8.54
C LEU A 32 -14.80 28.02 -8.74
N GLY A 33 -15.47 27.62 -7.66
CA GLY A 33 -16.76 26.91 -7.69
C GLY A 33 -16.66 25.40 -7.92
N LEU A 34 -15.45 24.82 -7.83
CA LEU A 34 -15.29 23.36 -7.97
C LEU A 34 -15.69 22.62 -6.69
N SER A 35 -16.49 21.58 -6.84
CA SER A 35 -16.90 20.72 -5.74
C SER A 35 -15.75 19.80 -5.34
N ILE A 36 -15.21 19.98 -4.13
CA ILE A 36 -14.10 19.17 -3.61
C ILE A 36 -14.62 18.11 -2.64
N ARG A 37 -14.15 16.88 -2.77
CA ARG A 37 -14.44 15.79 -1.84
C ARG A 37 -13.17 15.18 -1.27
N ARG A 38 -13.27 14.72 -0.02
CA ARG A 38 -12.18 13.97 0.62
C ARG A 38 -12.22 12.52 0.16
N PHE A 39 -11.09 12.05 -0.38
CA PHE A 39 -10.84 10.63 -0.63
C PHE A 39 -9.83 10.09 0.38
N LYS A 40 -9.93 8.80 0.65
CA LYS A 40 -8.92 8.05 1.41
C LYS A 40 -8.35 6.94 0.57
N THR A 41 -7.09 6.64 0.77
CA THR A 41 -6.43 5.44 0.25
C THR A 41 -5.41 4.95 1.28
N GLY A 42 -4.96 3.70 1.14
CA GLY A 42 -3.91 3.13 1.96
C GLY A 42 -2.65 2.87 1.14
N THR A 43 -1.52 2.80 1.81
CA THR A 43 -0.25 2.37 1.24
C THR A 43 0.39 1.34 2.17
N PRO A 44 1.10 0.33 1.65
CA PRO A 44 1.83 -0.61 2.48
C PRO A 44 3.16 0.00 2.97
N PRO A 45 3.79 -0.60 3.99
CA PRO A 45 5.17 -0.28 4.33
C PRO A 45 6.09 -0.60 3.16
N ARG A 46 7.20 0.14 3.05
CA ARG A 46 8.32 -0.19 2.18
C ARG A 46 9.36 -0.93 3.01
N VAL A 47 10.00 -1.90 2.39
CA VAL A 47 11.05 -2.68 3.05
C VAL A 47 12.33 -2.66 2.23
N ASN A 48 13.46 -2.81 2.89
CA ASN A 48 14.74 -2.93 2.22
C ASN A 48 14.90 -4.36 1.69
N ARG A 49 15.26 -4.51 0.42
CA ARG A 49 15.47 -5.80 -0.27
C ARG A 49 16.40 -6.73 0.50
N ARG A 50 17.43 -6.18 1.16
CA ARG A 50 18.42 -6.94 1.91
C ARG A 50 17.87 -7.57 3.21
N SER A 51 16.70 -7.11 3.67
CA SER A 51 16.04 -7.66 4.87
C SER A 51 15.02 -8.75 4.56
N VAL A 52 14.82 -9.09 3.27
CA VAL A 52 13.78 -10.02 2.82
C VAL A 52 14.39 -11.39 2.51
N ASP A 53 13.80 -12.44 3.06
CA ASP A 53 14.14 -13.83 2.76
C ASP A 53 13.31 -14.34 1.56
N PHE A 54 13.83 -14.15 0.37
CA PHE A 54 13.17 -14.58 -0.87
C PHE A 54 13.08 -16.10 -1.02
N SER A 55 13.84 -16.89 -0.25
CA SER A 55 13.77 -18.35 -0.32
C SER A 55 12.42 -18.90 0.13
N LYS A 56 11.65 -18.12 0.88
CA LYS A 56 10.30 -18.43 1.37
C LYS A 56 9.19 -17.97 0.43
N MET A 57 9.53 -17.40 -0.71
CA MET A 57 8.58 -16.78 -1.63
C MET A 57 8.63 -17.45 -2.99
N GLN A 58 7.52 -17.37 -3.72
CA GLN A 58 7.46 -17.86 -5.08
C GLN A 58 7.89 -16.74 -6.05
N LEU A 59 8.87 -17.04 -6.91
CA LEU A 59 9.26 -16.13 -7.98
C LEU A 59 8.10 -15.94 -8.97
N GLN A 60 7.83 -14.70 -9.31
CA GLN A 60 6.87 -14.29 -10.34
C GLN A 60 7.64 -13.55 -11.44
N GLU A 61 7.93 -14.27 -12.49
CA GLU A 61 8.50 -13.70 -13.71
C GLU A 61 7.40 -13.00 -14.53
N GLY A 62 7.81 -12.04 -15.36
CA GLY A 62 6.91 -11.45 -16.34
C GLY A 62 6.69 -12.38 -17.54
N ASP A 63 5.73 -12.03 -18.38
CA ASP A 63 5.42 -12.79 -19.60
C ASP A 63 6.60 -12.75 -20.59
N GLY A 64 7.06 -13.91 -21.02
CA GLY A 64 8.21 -14.01 -21.96
C GLY A 64 7.88 -13.53 -23.37
N ASP A 65 6.60 -13.49 -23.72
CA ASP A 65 6.05 -13.07 -25.02
C ASP A 65 5.19 -11.80 -24.92
N ALA A 66 5.46 -10.97 -23.92
CA ALA A 66 4.70 -9.75 -23.67
C ALA A 66 4.64 -8.87 -24.94
N GLN A 67 3.44 -8.46 -25.32
CA GLN A 67 3.24 -7.58 -26.45
C GLN A 67 3.40 -6.11 -26.02
N PRO A 68 4.00 -5.26 -26.86
CA PRO A 68 4.09 -3.83 -26.54
C PRO A 68 2.69 -3.20 -26.50
N PHE A 69 2.50 -2.23 -25.60
CA PHE A 69 1.22 -1.50 -25.49
C PHE A 69 0.94 -0.57 -26.67
N SER A 70 1.98 -0.11 -27.35
CA SER A 70 1.87 0.79 -28.49
C SER A 70 1.96 0.01 -29.81
N PHE A 71 1.04 0.24 -30.73
CA PHE A 71 1.06 -0.34 -32.08
C PHE A 71 2.26 0.13 -32.93
N SER A 72 2.91 1.25 -32.56
CA SER A 72 4.09 1.77 -33.26
C SER A 72 5.40 1.21 -32.72
N THR A 73 5.41 0.48 -31.61
CA THR A 73 6.62 -0.12 -31.04
C THR A 73 7.07 -1.30 -31.90
N GLN A 74 8.33 -1.27 -32.35
CA GLN A 74 8.93 -2.29 -33.20
C GLN A 74 9.77 -3.32 -32.43
N THR A 75 10.07 -3.02 -31.14
CA THR A 75 10.92 -3.86 -30.29
C THR A 75 10.07 -4.62 -29.27
N GLN A 76 10.46 -5.87 -29.03
CA GLN A 76 9.84 -6.68 -27.99
C GLN A 76 10.17 -6.07 -26.61
N PRO A 77 9.18 -5.93 -25.70
CA PRO A 77 9.46 -5.54 -24.31
C PRO A 77 10.38 -6.54 -23.63
N GLU A 78 11.32 -6.03 -22.84
CA GLU A 78 12.25 -6.84 -22.05
C GLU A 78 11.92 -6.73 -20.57
N ASN A 79 11.75 -7.88 -19.91
CA ASN A 79 11.56 -7.94 -18.47
C ASN A 79 12.89 -7.68 -17.76
N ARG A 80 13.00 -6.56 -17.03
CA ARG A 80 14.20 -6.14 -16.33
C ARG A 80 14.11 -6.32 -14.81
N ALA A 81 12.96 -6.75 -14.32
CA ALA A 81 12.70 -6.97 -12.90
C ALA A 81 11.72 -8.13 -12.72
N VAL A 82 11.75 -8.73 -11.55
CA VAL A 82 10.83 -9.80 -11.13
C VAL A 82 10.13 -9.39 -9.84
N CYS A 83 8.93 -9.94 -9.64
CA CYS A 83 8.19 -9.84 -8.39
C CYS A 83 8.26 -11.17 -7.64
N TYR A 84 7.86 -11.16 -6.39
CA TYR A 84 7.72 -12.38 -5.59
C TYR A 84 6.33 -12.44 -4.98
N LEU A 85 5.80 -13.66 -4.91
CA LEU A 85 4.53 -13.96 -4.29
C LEU A 85 4.76 -14.53 -2.89
N THR A 86 4.01 -14.03 -1.95
CA THR A 86 3.88 -14.56 -0.61
C THR A 86 2.46 -14.36 -0.09
N SER A 87 2.21 -14.68 1.15
CA SER A 87 0.90 -14.45 1.78
C SER A 87 1.09 -14.11 3.25
N THR A 88 0.09 -13.44 3.83
CA THR A 88 -0.03 -13.31 5.28
C THR A 88 -0.17 -14.68 5.94
N THR A 89 0.16 -14.75 7.22
CA THR A 89 0.07 -15.94 8.07
C THR A 89 -1.03 -15.78 9.12
N PRO A 90 -1.45 -16.83 9.81
CA PRO A 90 -2.33 -16.72 10.98
C PRO A 90 -1.74 -15.83 12.08
N GLU A 91 -0.43 -15.82 12.24
CA GLU A 91 0.30 -14.97 13.20
C GLU A 91 0.19 -13.50 12.81
N THR A 92 0.37 -13.18 11.52
CA THR A 92 0.13 -11.83 10.98
C THR A 92 -1.30 -11.38 11.30
N HIS A 93 -2.29 -12.25 11.07
CA HIS A 93 -3.70 -11.95 11.37
C HIS A 93 -3.95 -11.75 12.87
N ALA A 94 -3.28 -12.52 13.73
CA ALA A 94 -3.37 -12.35 15.19
C ALA A 94 -2.83 -11.00 15.63
N VAL A 95 -1.68 -10.57 15.10
CA VAL A 95 -1.11 -9.24 15.35
C VAL A 95 -2.08 -8.14 14.93
N ILE A 96 -2.69 -8.24 13.75
CA ILE A 96 -3.66 -7.27 13.25
C ILE A 96 -4.88 -7.21 14.19
N ARG A 97 -5.50 -8.36 14.50
CA ARG A 97 -6.69 -8.42 15.34
C ARG A 97 -6.46 -7.86 16.74
N ALA A 98 -5.27 -8.05 17.31
CA ALA A 98 -4.91 -7.53 18.62
C ALA A 98 -4.70 -6.01 18.66
N ASN A 99 -4.67 -5.32 17.50
CA ASN A 99 -4.41 -3.89 17.40
C ASN A 99 -5.48 -3.14 16.56
N LEU A 100 -6.65 -3.72 16.35
CA LEU A 100 -7.72 -3.09 15.57
C LEU A 100 -8.25 -1.80 16.22
N ASP A 101 -8.25 -1.73 17.53
CA ASP A 101 -8.61 -0.56 18.31
C ASP A 101 -7.69 0.65 18.07
N ARG A 102 -6.44 0.39 17.64
CA ARG A 102 -5.42 1.39 17.28
C ARG A 102 -5.41 1.74 15.79
N SER A 103 -6.30 1.11 14.99
CA SER A 103 -6.39 1.42 13.57
C SER A 103 -7.18 2.71 13.35
N PRO A 104 -6.58 3.74 12.71
CA PRO A 104 -7.29 4.96 12.33
C PRO A 104 -8.49 4.71 11.42
N LEU A 105 -8.50 3.60 10.70
CA LEU A 105 -9.62 3.18 9.87
C LEU A 105 -10.85 2.80 10.71
N PHE A 106 -10.64 2.07 11.83
CA PHE A 106 -11.73 1.59 12.69
C PHE A 106 -12.08 2.59 13.80
N SER A 107 -11.15 3.46 14.21
CA SER A 107 -11.40 4.51 15.19
C SER A 107 -12.11 5.74 14.62
N GLY A 108 -12.31 5.82 13.29
CA GLY A 108 -12.96 6.95 12.64
C GLY A 108 -12.08 8.17 12.39
N VAL A 109 -10.77 8.08 12.67
CA VAL A 109 -9.81 9.18 12.40
C VAL A 109 -9.62 9.37 10.89
N ILE A 110 -9.71 8.30 10.09
CA ILE A 110 -9.66 8.37 8.65
C ILE A 110 -11.07 8.67 8.12
N GLU A 111 -11.27 9.92 7.71
CA GLU A 111 -12.50 10.37 7.07
C GLU A 111 -12.38 10.31 5.54
N GLY A 112 -13.50 10.07 4.86
CA GLY A 112 -13.60 10.11 3.40
C GLY A 112 -14.04 8.80 2.78
N VAL A 113 -14.24 8.84 1.47
CA VAL A 113 -14.67 7.70 0.67
C VAL A 113 -13.45 6.98 0.12
N GLY A 114 -13.33 5.68 0.42
CA GLY A 114 -12.30 4.84 -0.19
C GLY A 114 -12.62 4.54 -1.66
N PRO A 115 -11.61 4.38 -2.52
CA PRO A 115 -11.79 3.79 -3.83
C PRO A 115 -12.40 2.39 -3.71
N ARG A 116 -13.17 1.97 -4.70
CA ARG A 116 -13.97 0.73 -4.64
C ARG A 116 -13.18 -0.53 -4.30
N TYR A 117 -11.95 -0.64 -4.72
CA TYR A 117 -11.11 -1.85 -4.56
C TYR A 117 -9.78 -1.56 -3.86
N CYS A 118 -9.80 -0.74 -2.82
CA CYS A 118 -8.61 -0.46 -2.01
C CYS A 118 -8.85 -0.76 -0.52
N PRO A 119 -9.13 -2.02 -0.13
CA PRO A 119 -9.21 -2.39 1.27
C PRO A 119 -7.80 -2.45 1.87
N SER A 120 -7.65 -1.97 3.09
CA SER A 120 -6.45 -2.21 3.90
C SER A 120 -6.35 -3.68 4.28
N ILE A 121 -5.19 -4.11 4.75
CA ILE A 121 -5.02 -5.50 5.22
C ILE A 121 -5.88 -5.77 6.45
N GLU A 122 -6.05 -4.80 7.37
CA GLU A 122 -6.92 -4.92 8.52
C GLU A 122 -8.39 -5.10 8.10
N ASP A 123 -8.83 -4.39 7.07
CA ASP A 123 -10.19 -4.53 6.53
C ASP A 123 -10.40 -5.92 5.91
N LYS A 124 -9.40 -6.46 5.20
CA LYS A 124 -9.44 -7.82 4.65
C LYS A 124 -9.53 -8.87 5.75
N VAL A 125 -8.71 -8.76 6.80
CA VAL A 125 -8.67 -9.71 7.93
C VAL A 125 -9.99 -9.72 8.72
N VAL A 126 -10.68 -8.57 8.78
CA VAL A 126 -11.98 -8.47 9.45
C VAL A 126 -13.10 -9.00 8.56
N ARG A 127 -13.19 -8.55 7.31
CA ARG A 127 -14.27 -8.91 6.38
C ARG A 127 -14.21 -10.35 5.90
N PHE A 128 -13.02 -10.89 5.77
CA PHE A 128 -12.79 -12.27 5.31
C PHE A 128 -12.11 -13.07 6.42
N ALA A 129 -12.75 -13.10 7.59
CA ALA A 129 -12.22 -13.74 8.80
C ALA A 129 -12.04 -15.26 8.67
N ASP A 130 -12.74 -15.89 7.71
CA ASP A 130 -12.62 -17.30 7.32
C ASP A 130 -11.35 -17.60 6.50
N LYS A 131 -10.69 -16.57 5.95
CA LYS A 131 -9.44 -16.73 5.20
C LYS A 131 -8.24 -16.74 6.12
N GLU A 132 -7.45 -17.81 6.03
CA GLU A 132 -6.19 -17.94 6.77
C GLU A 132 -5.04 -17.14 6.16
N ARG A 133 -5.17 -16.75 4.87
CA ARG A 133 -4.13 -16.06 4.10
C ARG A 133 -4.70 -15.02 3.17
N HIS A 134 -3.95 -13.94 2.98
CA HIS A 134 -4.15 -12.97 1.91
C HIS A 134 -2.89 -12.88 1.08
N LEU A 135 -3.05 -12.99 -0.23
CA LEU A 135 -1.95 -12.93 -1.19
C LEU A 135 -1.30 -11.55 -1.17
N LEU A 136 0.03 -11.55 -1.23
CA LEU A 136 0.90 -10.38 -1.28
C LEU A 136 1.86 -10.48 -2.45
N PHE A 137 2.15 -9.35 -3.09
CA PHE A 137 3.19 -9.23 -4.10
C PHE A 137 4.31 -8.35 -3.56
N ILE A 138 5.54 -8.81 -3.67
CA ILE A 138 6.74 -8.06 -3.30
C ILE A 138 7.34 -7.52 -4.60
N GLU A 139 7.26 -6.22 -4.77
CA GLU A 139 7.55 -5.54 -6.02
C GLU A 139 8.70 -4.55 -5.86
N PRO A 140 9.69 -4.52 -6.77
CA PRO A 140 10.73 -3.49 -6.73
C PRO A 140 10.13 -2.11 -7.06
N MET A 141 10.49 -1.09 -6.26
CA MET A 141 10.07 0.29 -6.51
C MET A 141 10.81 0.94 -7.68
N GLY A 142 11.92 0.36 -8.10
CA GLY A 142 12.73 0.79 -9.23
C GLY A 142 13.91 -0.14 -9.46
N LEU A 143 14.64 0.07 -10.55
CA LEU A 143 15.79 -0.76 -10.90
C LEU A 143 17.05 -0.38 -10.12
N ASP A 144 17.13 0.86 -9.65
CA ASP A 144 18.31 1.44 -9.01
C ASP A 144 18.08 1.68 -7.50
N THR A 145 17.12 0.98 -6.88
CA THR A 145 16.80 1.09 -5.47
C THR A 145 16.66 -0.28 -4.82
N GLU A 146 16.98 -0.34 -3.53
CA GLU A 146 16.74 -1.52 -2.69
C GLU A 146 15.34 -1.50 -2.07
N GLU A 147 14.51 -0.51 -2.40
CA GLU A 147 13.17 -0.36 -1.85
C GLU A 147 12.19 -1.31 -2.54
N LEU A 148 11.44 -2.05 -1.73
CA LEU A 148 10.38 -2.94 -2.18
C LEU A 148 9.02 -2.46 -1.66
N TYR A 149 8.03 -2.60 -2.50
CA TYR A 149 6.62 -2.36 -2.24
C TYR A 149 5.91 -3.68 -1.92
N ILE A 150 5.11 -3.73 -0.87
CA ILE A 150 4.37 -4.94 -0.49
C ILE A 150 2.91 -4.76 -0.90
N GLN A 151 2.60 -5.04 -2.15
CA GLN A 151 1.25 -4.90 -2.66
C GLN A 151 0.29 -5.86 -1.95
N GLY A 152 -0.86 -5.33 -1.54
CA GLY A 152 -1.87 -6.07 -0.81
C GLY A 152 -1.80 -5.91 0.71
N PHE A 153 -0.73 -5.25 1.22
CA PHE A 153 -0.45 -5.07 2.65
C PHE A 153 -0.67 -3.63 3.14
N SER A 154 -1.48 -2.84 2.42
CA SER A 154 -1.80 -1.46 2.82
C SER A 154 -2.37 -1.42 4.22
N SER A 155 -1.83 -0.55 5.08
CA SER A 155 -2.22 -0.45 6.49
C SER A 155 -2.10 0.98 6.99
N SER A 156 -2.91 1.33 7.97
CA SER A 156 -2.79 2.56 8.76
C SER A 156 -2.44 2.29 10.23
N LEU A 157 -2.19 1.04 10.59
CA LEU A 157 -1.75 0.65 11.93
C LEU A 157 -0.44 1.36 12.32
N PRO A 158 -0.15 1.50 13.63
CA PRO A 158 1.10 2.09 14.10
C PRO A 158 2.34 1.37 13.55
N GLU A 159 3.44 2.10 13.38
CA GLU A 159 4.67 1.59 12.77
C GLU A 159 5.19 0.32 13.44
N GLU A 160 5.22 0.29 14.79
CA GLU A 160 5.70 -0.88 15.53
C GLU A 160 4.79 -2.11 15.37
N VAL A 161 3.50 -1.90 15.07
CA VAL A 161 2.57 -2.97 14.74
C VAL A 161 2.85 -3.48 13.33
N GLN A 162 3.06 -2.58 12.37
CA GLN A 162 3.42 -2.95 11.00
C GLN A 162 4.72 -3.75 10.95
N ILE A 163 5.73 -3.39 11.76
CA ILE A 163 6.98 -4.17 11.89
C ILE A 163 6.69 -5.59 12.38
N LYS A 164 5.87 -5.76 13.42
CA LYS A 164 5.47 -7.08 13.92
C LYS A 164 4.70 -7.89 12.89
N MET A 165 3.83 -7.25 12.11
CA MET A 165 3.09 -7.90 11.02
C MET A 165 4.01 -8.43 9.92
N LEU A 166 5.12 -7.71 9.64
CA LEU A 166 6.11 -8.11 8.63
C LEU A 166 7.03 -9.24 9.11
N GLN A 167 7.21 -9.37 10.43
CA GLN A 167 8.06 -10.39 11.04
C GLN A 167 7.31 -11.71 11.31
N ALA A 168 5.99 -11.68 11.30
CA ALA A 168 5.11 -12.82 11.53
C ALA A 168 4.83 -13.58 10.22
#